data_97e65f8102153b58602abb11641c1e09
#
_entry.id   97e65f8102153b58602abb11641c1e09
#
_cell.length_a   1.000
_cell.length_b   1.000
_cell.length_c   1.000
_cell.angle_alpha   90.00
_cell.angle_beta   90.00
_cell.angle_gamma   90.00
#
_symmetry.space_group_name_H-M   'P 1'
#
loop_
_entity.id
_entity.type
_entity.pdbx_description
1 polymer ?
#
loop_
_entity_poly.entity_id
_entity_poly.type
_entity_poly.pdbx_seq_one_letter_code
_entity_poly.pdbx_strand_id
1 'polypeptide(L)'
;MTDKVMVASSNGMVTGPGEGEYLIIYESSGDGLMEVGRELNPGLNATMHRGLYALKRAKEIGASSIVVTEIGPPGYRAAQQWGLTVYVVPEGTSINDALAMLASGKLRPATGPTHEHGHHGH
;
A
#
# COMPACT_ATOMS: atom_id res chain seq x y z
N MET A 1 -6.42 9.22 18.57
CA MET A 1 -5.58 8.27 17.85
C MET A 1 -5.37 8.69 16.43
N THR A 2 -4.16 8.59 15.96
CA THR A 2 -3.87 8.96 14.58
C THR A 2 -3.84 7.71 13.73
N ASP A 3 -4.36 7.82 12.51
CA ASP A 3 -4.29 6.73 11.55
C ASP A 3 -2.94 6.77 10.86
N LYS A 4 -2.36 5.60 10.68
CA LYS A 4 -1.14 5.47 9.91
C LYS A 4 -1.46 4.88 8.56
N VAL A 5 -0.84 5.44 7.54
CA VAL A 5 -0.99 5.00 6.16
C VAL A 5 0.38 4.61 5.65
N MET A 6 0.49 3.43 5.05
CA MET A 6 1.75 3.01 4.45
C MET A 6 1.65 3.13 2.94
N VAL A 7 2.70 3.64 2.30
CA VAL A 7 2.76 3.75 0.84
C VAL A 7 3.96 2.95 0.35
N ALA A 8 3.71 2.00 -0.55
CA ALA A 8 4.79 1.26 -1.22
C ALA A 8 5.27 2.14 -2.36
N SER A 9 6.57 2.37 -2.44
CA SER A 9 7.08 3.36 -3.38
C SER A 9 8.50 3.10 -3.86
N SER A 10 8.81 3.66 -5.02
CA SER A 10 10.16 3.77 -5.55
C SER A 10 10.25 5.08 -6.30
N ASN A 11 11.34 5.82 -6.06
CA ASN A 11 11.62 7.07 -6.77
C ASN A 11 10.44 8.06 -6.74
N GLY A 12 9.77 8.15 -5.60
CA GLY A 12 8.69 9.11 -5.44
C GLY A 12 7.36 8.69 -6.05
N MET A 13 7.29 7.47 -6.60
CA MET A 13 6.08 6.96 -7.25
C MET A 13 5.51 5.81 -6.44
N VAL A 14 4.19 5.71 -6.43
CA VAL A 14 3.53 4.57 -5.79
C VAL A 14 3.77 3.31 -6.63
N THR A 15 3.99 2.19 -5.97
CA THR A 15 4.23 0.91 -6.65
C THR A 15 3.30 -0.17 -6.10
N GLY A 16 3.40 -1.37 -6.67
CA GLY A 16 2.80 -2.53 -6.06
C GLY A 16 3.50 -2.87 -4.75
N PRO A 17 2.85 -3.65 -3.88
CA PRO A 17 3.42 -3.89 -2.54
C PRO A 17 4.71 -4.71 -2.56
N GLY A 18 4.92 -5.52 -3.60
CA GLY A 18 6.14 -6.31 -3.69
C GLY A 18 7.21 -5.69 -4.55
N GLU A 19 6.97 -4.51 -5.10
CA GLU A 19 7.87 -3.89 -6.06
C GLU A 19 8.52 -2.62 -5.55
N GLY A 20 7.98 -2.02 -4.52
CA GLY A 20 8.52 -0.78 -4.00
C GLY A 20 9.81 -0.98 -3.25
N GLU A 21 10.75 -0.06 -3.44
CA GLU A 21 11.99 -0.08 -2.71
C GLU A 21 11.78 0.29 -1.25
N TYR A 22 10.87 1.22 -1.02
CA TYR A 22 10.59 1.74 0.32
C TYR A 22 9.14 1.58 0.70
N LEU A 23 8.92 1.42 2.01
CA LEU A 23 7.61 1.57 2.62
C LEU A 23 7.69 2.85 3.44
N ILE A 24 6.85 3.82 3.09
CA ILE A 24 6.85 5.12 3.76
C ILE A 24 5.60 5.21 4.59
N ILE A 25 5.75 5.62 5.84
CA ILE A 25 4.66 5.66 6.80
C ILE A 25 4.27 7.11 7.04
N TYR A 26 2.96 7.38 6.93
CA TYR A 26 2.40 8.71 7.16
C TYR A 26 1.38 8.63 8.28
N GLU A 27 1.21 9.74 9.00
CA GLU A 27 0.16 9.88 10.00
C GLU A 27 -0.67 11.10 9.70
N SER A 28 -1.94 11.03 10.06
CA SER A 28 -2.81 12.19 9.95
C SER A 28 -2.32 13.29 10.90
N SER A 29 -2.22 14.50 10.39
CA SER A 29 -1.75 15.63 11.19
C SER A 29 -2.49 16.87 10.69
N GLY A 30 -3.38 17.41 11.51
CA GLY A 30 -4.17 18.56 11.09
C GLY A 30 -4.95 18.25 9.84
N ASP A 31 -4.68 19.00 8.78
CA ASP A 31 -5.42 18.86 7.54
C ASP A 31 -4.79 17.90 6.55
N GLY A 32 -3.71 17.25 6.89
CA GLY A 32 -3.02 16.42 5.92
C GLY A 32 -2.31 15.24 6.55
N LEU A 33 -1.37 14.70 5.79
CA LEU A 33 -0.60 13.55 6.18
C LEU A 33 0.87 13.93 6.27
N MET A 34 1.52 13.48 7.33
CA MET A 34 2.92 13.79 7.58
C MET A 34 3.73 12.51 7.60
N GLU A 35 4.86 12.49 6.92
CA GLU A 35 5.76 11.34 6.94
C GLU A 35 6.35 11.17 8.34
N VAL A 36 6.19 9.98 8.92
CA VAL A 36 6.72 9.69 10.25
C VAL A 36 7.74 8.57 10.21
N GLY A 37 7.90 7.90 9.10
CA GLY A 37 8.90 6.83 8.99
C GLY A 37 9.08 6.39 7.56
N ARG A 38 10.22 5.76 7.31
CA ARG A 38 10.57 5.24 5.99
C ARG A 38 11.51 4.08 6.20
N GLU A 39 11.23 2.96 5.55
CA GLU A 39 12.08 1.79 5.70
C GLU A 39 12.14 1.03 4.39
N LEU A 40 13.17 0.21 4.26
CA LEU A 40 13.29 -0.64 3.09
C LEU A 40 12.18 -1.69 3.11
N ASN A 41 11.64 -1.98 1.94
CA ASN A 41 10.58 -2.96 1.83
C ASN A 41 11.15 -4.36 2.11
N PRO A 42 10.65 -5.05 3.14
CA PRO A 42 11.20 -6.37 3.48
C PRO A 42 10.95 -7.41 2.41
N GLY A 43 10.00 -7.18 1.51
CA GLY A 43 9.72 -8.12 0.42
C GLY A 43 10.74 -8.09 -0.71
N LEU A 44 11.61 -7.09 -0.75
CA LEU A 44 12.56 -6.97 -1.86
C LEU A 44 13.49 -8.18 -1.99
N ASN A 45 13.83 -8.80 -0.87
CA ASN A 45 14.73 -9.94 -0.87
C ASN A 45 14.01 -11.28 -0.92
N ALA A 46 12.69 -11.27 -0.95
CA ALA A 46 11.93 -12.50 -0.99
C ALA A 46 11.83 -13.01 -2.42
N THR A 47 11.85 -14.32 -2.58
CA THR A 47 11.74 -14.92 -3.90
C THR A 47 10.29 -15.12 -4.33
N MET A 48 9.36 -15.12 -3.37
CA MET A 48 7.93 -15.26 -3.66
C MET A 48 7.13 -14.54 -2.59
N HIS A 49 5.89 -14.24 -2.91
CA HIS A 49 4.96 -13.56 -1.98
C HIS A 49 5.50 -12.23 -1.49
N ARG A 50 6.20 -11.52 -2.38
CA ARG A 50 6.88 -10.28 -1.99
C ARG A 50 5.91 -9.24 -1.42
N GLY A 51 4.74 -9.15 -2.02
CA GLY A 51 3.74 -8.18 -1.56
C GLY A 51 3.22 -8.48 -0.16
N LEU A 52 3.19 -9.75 0.23
CA LEU A 52 2.72 -10.11 1.56
C LEU A 52 3.63 -9.59 2.65
N TYR A 53 4.93 -9.48 2.39
CA TYR A 53 5.85 -8.94 3.39
C TYR A 53 5.55 -7.47 3.67
N ALA A 54 5.20 -6.71 2.64
CA ALA A 54 4.83 -5.31 2.83
C ALA A 54 3.54 -5.19 3.65
N LEU A 55 2.55 -6.02 3.34
CA LEU A 55 1.28 -6.01 4.09
C LEU A 55 1.49 -6.44 5.53
N LYS A 56 2.33 -7.44 5.75
CA LYS A 56 2.63 -7.90 7.09
C LYS A 56 3.29 -6.78 7.89
N ARG A 57 4.21 -6.05 7.25
CA ARG A 57 4.88 -4.95 7.92
C ARG A 57 3.89 -3.83 8.27
N ALA A 58 2.93 -3.56 7.38
CA ALA A 58 1.89 -2.58 7.69
C ALA A 58 1.11 -2.98 8.93
N LYS A 59 0.77 -4.26 9.03
CA LYS A 59 0.07 -4.75 10.20
C LYS A 59 0.93 -4.60 11.45
N GLU A 60 2.22 -4.92 11.36
CA GLU A 60 3.13 -4.87 12.51
C GLU A 60 3.25 -3.47 13.09
N ILE A 61 3.28 -2.46 12.24
CA ILE A 61 3.41 -1.08 12.71
C ILE A 61 2.07 -0.44 13.06
N GLY A 62 0.98 -1.17 12.89
CA GLY A 62 -0.33 -0.66 13.24
C GLY A 62 -0.93 0.28 12.21
N ALA A 63 -0.54 0.16 10.95
CA ALA A 63 -1.12 0.96 9.89
C ALA A 63 -2.58 0.53 9.67
N SER A 64 -3.44 1.50 9.39
CA SER A 64 -4.83 1.22 9.09
C SER A 64 -5.05 1.00 7.60
N SER A 65 -4.14 1.49 6.76
CA SER A 65 -4.28 1.36 5.31
C SER A 65 -2.93 1.32 4.63
N ILE A 66 -2.96 0.82 3.39
CA ILE A 66 -1.78 0.81 2.51
C ILE A 66 -2.21 1.30 1.14
N VAL A 67 -1.35 2.09 0.50
CA VAL A 67 -1.59 2.62 -0.84
C VAL A 67 -0.64 1.93 -1.80
N VAL A 68 -1.18 1.33 -2.84
CA VAL A 68 -0.41 0.55 -3.81
C VAL A 68 -0.99 0.76 -5.21
N THR A 69 -0.29 0.29 -6.24
CA THR A 69 -0.81 0.35 -7.61
C THR A 69 -1.51 -0.94 -8.02
N GLU A 70 -1.28 -2.02 -7.28
CA GLU A 70 -1.91 -3.30 -7.58
C GLU A 70 -1.87 -4.18 -6.34
N ILE A 71 -2.72 -5.19 -6.30
CA ILE A 71 -2.70 -6.18 -5.24
C ILE A 71 -3.28 -7.49 -5.78
N GLY A 72 -2.56 -8.57 -5.54
CA GLY A 72 -3.02 -9.89 -5.96
C GLY A 72 -3.94 -10.54 -4.94
N PRO A 73 -4.52 -11.70 -5.29
CA PRO A 73 -5.47 -12.36 -4.39
C PRO A 73 -4.91 -12.71 -3.00
N PRO A 74 -3.68 -13.23 -2.86
CA PRO A 74 -3.19 -13.54 -1.51
C PRO A 74 -3.04 -12.28 -0.67
N GLY A 75 -2.55 -11.19 -1.26
CA GLY A 75 -2.39 -9.94 -0.54
C GLY A 75 -3.71 -9.35 -0.12
N TYR A 76 -4.68 -9.38 -1.02
CA TYR A 76 -6.00 -8.85 -0.70
C TYR A 76 -6.65 -9.63 0.44
N ARG A 77 -6.56 -10.97 0.41
CA ARG A 77 -7.10 -11.78 1.49
C ARG A 77 -6.43 -11.50 2.82
N ALA A 78 -5.10 -11.35 2.80
CA ALA A 78 -4.38 -11.04 4.02
C ALA A 78 -4.80 -9.68 4.58
N ALA A 79 -4.96 -8.70 3.71
CA ALA A 79 -5.40 -7.38 4.13
C ALA A 79 -6.77 -7.44 4.80
N GLN A 80 -7.70 -8.23 4.23
CA GLN A 80 -9.01 -8.40 4.83
C GLN A 80 -8.91 -9.04 6.20
N GLN A 81 -8.09 -10.07 6.34
CA GLN A 81 -7.94 -10.77 7.61
C GLN A 81 -7.35 -9.86 8.67
N TRP A 82 -6.48 -8.96 8.28
CA TRP A 82 -5.78 -8.09 9.21
C TRP A 82 -6.47 -6.74 9.42
N GLY A 83 -7.61 -6.53 8.79
CA GLY A 83 -8.33 -5.27 8.93
C GLY A 83 -7.62 -4.10 8.28
N LEU A 84 -6.80 -4.36 7.26
CA LEU A 84 -6.02 -3.35 6.59
C LEU A 84 -6.76 -2.91 5.32
N THR A 85 -7.04 -1.62 5.21
CA THR A 85 -7.68 -1.07 4.03
C THR A 85 -6.66 -0.90 2.92
N VAL A 86 -6.99 -1.36 1.71
CA VAL A 86 -6.10 -1.23 0.56
C VAL A 86 -6.67 -0.17 -0.37
N TYR A 87 -5.86 0.84 -0.68
CA TYR A 87 -6.22 1.84 -1.68
C TYR A 87 -5.34 1.62 -2.90
N VAL A 88 -5.95 1.56 -4.07
CA VAL A 88 -5.24 1.31 -5.31
C VAL A 88 -5.28 2.57 -6.16
N VAL A 89 -4.11 3.01 -6.62
CA VAL A 89 -3.99 4.17 -7.51
C VAL A 89 -3.39 3.72 -8.83
N PRO A 90 -3.61 4.46 -9.92
CA PRO A 90 -3.05 4.07 -11.21
C PRO A 90 -1.53 4.09 -11.20
N GLU A 91 -0.92 3.22 -11.99
CA GLU A 91 0.51 3.29 -12.23
C GLU A 91 0.88 4.66 -12.72
N GLY A 92 2.01 5.18 -12.26
CA GLY A 92 2.43 6.52 -12.60
C GLY A 92 1.98 7.59 -11.63
N THR A 93 1.22 7.21 -10.60
CA THR A 93 0.78 8.17 -9.59
C THR A 93 1.94 8.46 -8.64
N SER A 94 2.25 9.75 -8.45
CA SER A 94 3.28 10.13 -7.48
C SER A 94 2.75 9.95 -6.07
N ILE A 95 3.67 9.85 -5.12
CA ILE A 95 3.28 9.78 -3.71
C ILE A 95 2.47 11.02 -3.34
N ASN A 96 2.92 12.20 -3.75
CA ASN A 96 2.22 13.43 -3.40
C ASN A 96 0.80 13.45 -3.92
N ASP A 97 0.60 13.01 -5.16
CA ASP A 97 -0.75 12.96 -5.73
C ASP A 97 -1.62 11.94 -4.99
N ALA A 98 -1.05 10.78 -4.67
CA ALA A 98 -1.80 9.75 -3.95
C ALA A 98 -2.24 10.24 -2.58
N LEU A 99 -1.34 10.92 -1.86
CA LEU A 99 -1.68 11.47 -0.55
C LEU A 99 -2.74 12.56 -0.64
N ALA A 100 -2.67 13.39 -1.67
CA ALA A 100 -3.67 14.43 -1.88
C ALA A 100 -5.04 13.81 -2.17
N MET A 101 -5.07 12.76 -2.99
CA MET A 101 -6.30 12.05 -3.29
C MET A 101 -6.88 11.39 -2.04
N LEU A 102 -6.03 10.82 -1.22
CA LEU A 102 -6.47 10.18 0.01
C LEU A 102 -7.02 11.22 0.98
N ALA A 103 -6.31 12.32 1.17
CA ALA A 103 -6.73 13.38 2.09
C ALA A 103 -8.03 14.04 1.66
N SER A 104 -8.29 14.11 0.36
CA SER A 104 -9.51 14.73 -0.15
C SER A 104 -10.68 13.74 -0.28
N GLY A 105 -10.47 12.49 0.13
CA GLY A 105 -11.53 11.49 0.08
C GLY A 105 -11.83 10.96 -1.29
N LYS A 106 -10.91 11.13 -2.23
CA LYS A 106 -11.13 10.68 -3.61
C LYS A 106 -10.77 9.23 -3.85
N LEU A 107 -10.07 8.59 -2.92
CA LEU A 107 -9.73 7.19 -3.05
C LEU A 107 -10.79 6.33 -2.39
N ARG A 108 -11.10 5.20 -3.02
CA ARG A 108 -12.04 4.24 -2.47
C ARG A 108 -11.29 2.97 -2.12
N PRO A 109 -11.65 2.30 -1.03
CA PRO A 109 -11.02 1.02 -0.70
C PRO A 109 -11.23 0.02 -1.82
N ALA A 110 -10.21 -0.79 -2.09
CA ALA A 110 -10.33 -1.87 -3.06
C ALA A 110 -11.39 -2.86 -2.59
N THR A 111 -12.18 -3.36 -3.54
CA THR A 111 -13.22 -4.34 -3.25
C THR A 111 -12.81 -5.75 -3.63
N GLY A 112 -11.61 -5.92 -4.18
CA GLY A 112 -11.06 -7.20 -4.55
C GLY A 112 -9.66 -7.01 -5.08
N PRO A 113 -8.99 -8.11 -5.45
CA PRO A 113 -7.66 -7.99 -6.03
C PRO A 113 -7.71 -7.31 -7.39
N THR A 114 -6.60 -6.68 -7.78
CA THR A 114 -6.53 -5.97 -9.04
C THR A 114 -6.31 -6.93 -10.22
N HIS A 115 -5.84 -8.14 -9.92
CA HIS A 115 -5.70 -9.17 -10.94
C HIS A 115 -5.96 -10.51 -10.30
N GLU A 116 -6.32 -11.50 -11.11
CA GLU A 116 -6.61 -12.81 -10.59
C GLU A 116 -5.40 -13.70 -10.64
N HIS A 117 -5.24 -14.46 -9.57
CA HIS A 117 -4.13 -15.37 -9.50
C HIS A 117 -4.28 -16.48 -10.52
N GLY A 118 -3.23 -16.76 -11.26
CA GLY A 118 -3.27 -17.82 -12.27
C GLY A 118 -4.07 -17.47 -13.51
N HIS A 119 -4.58 -16.27 -13.57
CA HIS A 119 -5.35 -15.85 -14.71
C HIS A 119 -4.45 -15.60 -15.88
N HIS A 120 -4.89 -16.01 -17.03
CA HIS A 120 -4.13 -15.79 -18.11
C HIS A 120 -4.96 -15.18 -19.09
N GLY A 121 -5.25 -14.27 -18.91
CA GLY A 121 -5.71 -13.39 -19.67
C GLY A 121 -6.43 -13.78 -20.83
N HIS A 122 -6.52 -14.30 -20.95
CA HIS A 122 -7.30 -14.61 -21.84
C HIS A 122 -7.12 -14.23 -22.89
#